data_ed829526a5910b7f475f5a4eb4013226
#
_entry.id   ed829526a5910b7f475f5a4eb4013226
#
_cell.length_a   1.000
_cell.length_b   1.000
_cell.length_c   1.000
_cell.angle_alpha   90.00
_cell.angle_beta   90.00
_cell.angle_gamma   90.00
#
_symmetry.space_group_name_H-M   'P 1'
#
loop_
_entity.id
_entity.type
_entity.pdbx_description
1 polymer ?
#
loop_
_entity_poly.entity_id
_entity_poly.type
_entity_poly.pdbx_seq_one_letter_code
_entity_poly.pdbx_strand_id
1 'polypeptide(L)'
;MKNKFYTFLAIGLTLLALGIWWWSIQPQTLHTPKPKGYFAIRLPEKKYSLLGDDARLPYTFALNTSARWEKINEEGWITIHYPSLRAEIQLTYKKVDGHLPGLLNDAHTLAYKHAVVAQGIREQLYSHPEKRVFGVLYSLQGEAATPAQFYATDSSRHFIRGAVYVFAQPNADSLAPVNTFLQEELIHLMESLEWRGK
;
A
#
# COMPACT_ATOMS: atom_id res chain seq x y z
N MET A 1 28.98 -35.39 70.20
CA MET A 1 27.77 -34.71 69.70
C MET A 1 28.04 -33.60 68.70
N LYS A 2 29.11 -32.80 68.83
CA LYS A 2 29.43 -31.71 67.89
C LYS A 2 29.60 -32.12 66.45
N ASN A 3 30.24 -33.24 66.16
CA ASN A 3 30.50 -33.70 64.73
C ASN A 3 29.20 -34.03 63.98
N LYS A 4 28.19 -34.61 64.61
CA LYS A 4 26.91 -34.92 63.97
C LYS A 4 26.13 -33.65 63.60
N PHE A 5 26.24 -32.59 64.41
CA PHE A 5 25.63 -31.32 64.11
C PHE A 5 26.21 -30.66 62.84
N TYR A 6 27.54 -30.66 62.70
CA TYR A 6 28.20 -30.11 61.50
C TYR A 6 27.87 -30.89 60.23
N THR A 7 27.71 -32.23 60.30
CA THR A 7 27.31 -33.06 59.16
C THR A 7 25.88 -32.73 58.69
N PHE A 8 24.92 -32.56 59.64
CA PHE A 8 23.57 -32.19 59.28
C PHE A 8 23.49 -30.76 58.69
N LEU A 9 24.30 -29.83 59.23
CA LEU A 9 24.39 -28.46 58.71
C LEU A 9 24.95 -28.45 57.29
N ALA A 10 26.00 -29.23 57.03
CA ALA A 10 26.58 -29.31 55.67
C ALA A 10 25.60 -29.92 54.67
N ILE A 11 24.88 -30.99 55.03
CA ILE A 11 23.84 -31.57 54.15
C ILE A 11 22.72 -30.57 53.88
N GLY A 12 22.27 -29.82 54.88
CA GLY A 12 21.25 -28.79 54.71
C GLY A 12 21.69 -27.68 53.72
N LEU A 13 22.93 -27.21 53.81
CA LEU A 13 23.48 -26.20 52.91
C LEU A 13 23.63 -26.70 51.48
N THR A 14 24.03 -27.98 51.27
CA THR A 14 24.15 -28.57 49.93
C THR A 14 22.79 -28.73 49.28
N LEU A 15 21.76 -29.17 50.02
CA LEU A 15 20.39 -29.27 49.50
C LEU A 15 19.81 -27.89 49.14
N LEU A 16 20.09 -26.87 49.93
CA LEU A 16 19.67 -25.50 49.67
C LEU A 16 20.35 -24.93 48.40
N ALA A 17 21.66 -25.17 48.25
CA ALA A 17 22.41 -24.78 47.07
C ALA A 17 21.90 -25.48 45.79
N LEU A 18 21.58 -26.79 45.87
CA LEU A 18 20.99 -27.56 44.78
C LEU A 18 19.59 -27.03 44.42
N GLY A 19 18.79 -26.64 45.39
CA GLY A 19 17.47 -26.05 45.16
C GLY A 19 17.53 -24.69 44.45
N ILE A 20 18.47 -23.82 44.86
CA ILE A 20 18.70 -22.51 44.18
C ILE A 20 19.23 -22.74 42.79
N TRP A 21 20.15 -23.67 42.61
CA TRP A 21 20.67 -24.03 41.29
C TRP A 21 19.58 -24.56 40.35
N TRP A 22 18.73 -25.49 40.84
CA TRP A 22 17.57 -26.02 40.13
C TRP A 22 16.60 -24.91 39.71
N TRP A 23 16.30 -23.96 40.60
CA TRP A 23 15.44 -22.81 40.25
C TRP A 23 16.04 -21.90 39.20
N SER A 24 17.36 -21.67 39.21
CA SER A 24 18.03 -20.81 38.24
C SER A 24 18.11 -21.42 36.84
N ILE A 25 18.01 -22.77 36.74
CA ILE A 25 18.02 -23.49 35.45
C ILE A 25 16.60 -23.60 34.83
N GLN A 26 15.54 -23.33 35.60
CA GLN A 26 14.19 -23.38 35.09
C GLN A 26 14.08 -22.41 33.91
N PRO A 27 13.72 -22.88 32.67
CA PRO A 27 13.56 -22.01 31.52
C PRO A 27 12.47 -20.99 31.85
N GLN A 28 12.86 -19.74 31.99
CA GLN A 28 11.88 -18.67 32.07
C GLN A 28 11.10 -18.68 30.77
N THR A 29 9.86 -19.14 30.80
CA THR A 29 8.95 -19.02 29.67
C THR A 29 8.73 -17.54 29.44
N LEU A 30 9.53 -16.95 28.55
CA LEU A 30 9.29 -15.62 28.03
C LEU A 30 7.91 -15.66 27.39
N HIS A 31 6.90 -15.14 28.06
CA HIS A 31 5.61 -14.88 27.48
C HIS A 31 5.80 -13.81 26.41
N THR A 32 6.16 -14.22 25.19
CA THR A 32 6.11 -13.34 24.04
C THR A 32 4.64 -12.99 23.82
N PRO A 33 4.22 -11.71 23.93
CA PRO A 33 2.84 -11.34 23.64
C PRO A 33 2.49 -11.83 22.23
N LYS A 34 1.36 -12.50 22.09
CA LYS A 34 0.89 -12.91 20.76
C LYS A 34 0.73 -11.64 19.90
N PRO A 35 1.18 -11.66 18.65
CA PRO A 35 0.96 -10.53 17.74
C PRO A 35 -0.55 -10.25 17.64
N LYS A 36 -0.91 -8.97 17.51
CA LYS A 36 -2.31 -8.58 17.32
C LYS A 36 -2.82 -9.26 16.05
N GLY A 37 -3.91 -10.02 16.15
CA GLY A 37 -4.60 -10.56 14.99
C GLY A 37 -5.53 -9.50 14.41
N TYR A 38 -5.58 -9.41 13.07
CA TYR A 38 -6.53 -8.58 12.34
C TYR A 38 -7.55 -9.48 11.63
N PHE A 39 -8.75 -8.96 11.39
CA PHE A 39 -9.74 -9.67 10.61
C PHE A 39 -9.25 -9.86 9.17
N ALA A 40 -9.49 -11.06 8.61
CA ALA A 40 -9.18 -11.32 7.21
C ALA A 40 -10.05 -10.46 6.30
N ILE A 41 -9.44 -9.66 5.46
CA ILE A 41 -10.12 -8.86 4.44
C ILE A 41 -10.19 -9.70 3.17
N ARG A 42 -11.41 -9.86 2.61
CA ARG A 42 -11.59 -10.54 1.33
C ARG A 42 -11.29 -9.56 0.21
N LEU A 43 -10.19 -9.81 -0.49
CA LEU A 43 -9.81 -9.03 -1.67
C LEU A 43 -10.61 -9.48 -2.90
N PRO A 44 -10.92 -8.57 -3.85
CA PRO A 44 -11.52 -8.91 -5.14
C PRO A 44 -10.64 -9.85 -5.96
N GLU A 45 -11.28 -10.66 -6.82
CA GLU A 45 -10.56 -11.45 -7.81
C GLU A 45 -9.93 -10.55 -8.88
N LYS A 46 -8.75 -10.91 -9.34
CA LYS A 46 -8.05 -10.21 -10.43
C LYS A 46 -8.61 -10.65 -11.79
N LYS A 47 -9.77 -10.10 -12.14
CA LYS A 47 -10.42 -10.25 -13.43
C LYS A 47 -10.61 -8.87 -14.04
N TYR A 48 -10.23 -8.69 -15.29
CA TYR A 48 -10.18 -7.39 -15.93
C TYR A 48 -10.99 -7.36 -17.22
N SER A 49 -11.57 -6.20 -17.52
CA SER A 49 -12.20 -5.87 -18.81
C SER A 49 -11.75 -4.49 -19.24
N LEU A 50 -11.66 -4.25 -20.54
CA LEU A 50 -11.36 -2.91 -21.05
C LEU A 50 -12.45 -1.94 -20.61
N LEU A 51 -12.04 -0.75 -20.23
CA LEU A 51 -12.97 0.36 -19.99
C LEU A 51 -13.69 0.67 -21.30
N GLY A 52 -15.04 0.59 -21.31
CA GLY A 52 -15.83 0.59 -22.53
C GLY A 52 -15.65 1.84 -23.39
N ASP A 53 -15.91 1.68 -24.69
CA ASP A 53 -15.81 2.77 -25.68
C ASP A 53 -16.85 3.87 -25.46
N ASP A 54 -17.94 3.57 -24.75
CA ASP A 54 -19.03 4.50 -24.44
C ASP A 54 -18.58 5.68 -23.55
N ALA A 55 -17.43 5.56 -22.89
CA ALA A 55 -16.93 6.58 -21.97
C ALA A 55 -16.50 7.88 -22.66
N ARG A 56 -16.21 7.89 -23.98
CA ARG A 56 -15.62 9.02 -24.72
C ARG A 56 -14.42 9.63 -23.98
N LEU A 57 -13.58 8.77 -23.41
CA LEU A 57 -12.37 9.19 -22.69
C LEU A 57 -11.20 9.30 -23.65
N PRO A 58 -10.24 10.22 -23.41
CA PRO A 58 -9.03 10.35 -24.23
C PRO A 58 -8.01 9.23 -24.00
N TYR A 59 -8.36 8.24 -23.20
CA TYR A 59 -7.57 7.06 -22.85
C TYR A 59 -8.46 5.85 -22.60
N THR A 60 -7.87 4.67 -22.56
CA THR A 60 -8.50 3.43 -22.09
C THR A 60 -7.50 2.59 -21.32
N PHE A 61 -7.99 1.67 -20.51
CA PHE A 61 -7.20 0.70 -19.76
C PHE A 61 -8.07 -0.48 -19.32
N ALA A 62 -7.44 -1.53 -18.82
CA ALA A 62 -8.16 -2.67 -18.26
C ALA A 62 -8.55 -2.39 -16.81
N LEU A 63 -9.84 -2.46 -16.52
CA LEU A 63 -10.44 -2.24 -15.19
C LEU A 63 -10.85 -3.56 -14.57
N ASN A 64 -10.63 -3.72 -13.27
CA ASN A 64 -11.11 -4.87 -12.51
C ASN A 64 -12.64 -4.95 -12.55
N THR A 65 -13.19 -6.11 -12.88
CA THR A 65 -14.63 -6.33 -13.06
C THR A 65 -15.45 -6.17 -11.78
N SER A 66 -14.81 -6.21 -10.61
CA SER A 66 -15.45 -5.95 -9.31
C SER A 66 -15.55 -4.46 -8.97
N ALA A 67 -14.82 -3.60 -9.70
CA ALA A 67 -14.87 -2.17 -9.53
C ALA A 67 -16.03 -1.56 -10.31
N ARG A 68 -16.49 -0.40 -9.85
CA ARG A 68 -17.43 0.47 -10.56
C ARG A 68 -16.73 1.76 -10.87
N TRP A 69 -17.11 2.39 -11.97
CA TRP A 69 -16.53 3.68 -12.30
C TRP A 69 -17.61 4.68 -12.69
N GLU A 70 -17.33 5.95 -12.49
CA GLU A 70 -18.18 7.04 -12.90
C GLU A 70 -17.36 8.15 -13.56
N LYS A 71 -17.92 8.78 -14.58
CA LYS A 71 -17.33 9.94 -15.24
C LYS A 71 -17.68 11.20 -14.45
N ILE A 72 -16.67 11.99 -14.11
CA ILE A 72 -16.83 13.20 -13.31
C ILE A 72 -17.05 14.44 -14.21
N ASN A 73 -16.33 14.50 -15.34
CA ASN A 73 -16.44 15.62 -16.28
C ASN A 73 -16.13 15.20 -17.72
N GLU A 74 -16.37 16.11 -18.67
CA GLU A 74 -16.11 15.88 -20.10
C GLU A 74 -14.63 15.88 -20.46
N GLU A 75 -13.75 16.39 -19.59
CA GLU A 75 -12.30 16.41 -19.82
C GLU A 75 -11.67 15.01 -19.65
N GLY A 76 -12.41 14.06 -19.10
CA GLY A 76 -11.96 12.68 -18.90
C GLY A 76 -11.51 12.38 -17.47
N TRP A 77 -12.04 13.08 -16.47
CA TRP A 77 -11.86 12.71 -15.07
C TRP A 77 -12.85 11.62 -14.71
N ILE A 78 -12.36 10.59 -14.04
CA ILE A 78 -13.19 9.48 -13.55
C ILE A 78 -12.85 9.10 -12.13
N THR A 79 -13.80 8.51 -11.43
CA THR A 79 -13.59 7.84 -10.14
C THR A 79 -13.89 6.36 -10.30
N ILE A 80 -12.98 5.52 -9.84
CA ILE A 80 -13.11 4.06 -9.80
C ILE A 80 -13.34 3.66 -8.34
N HIS A 81 -14.47 3.02 -8.07
CA HIS A 81 -14.87 2.62 -6.73
C HIS A 81 -14.64 1.13 -6.52
N TYR A 82 -14.05 0.78 -5.37
CA TYR A 82 -13.94 -0.57 -4.83
C TYR A 82 -14.81 -0.68 -3.56
N PRO A 83 -16.13 -0.89 -3.68
CA PRO A 83 -17.04 -0.81 -2.53
C PRO A 83 -16.71 -1.80 -1.42
N SER A 84 -16.27 -3.03 -1.78
CA SER A 84 -15.89 -4.07 -0.83
C SER A 84 -14.67 -3.70 0.03
N LEU A 85 -13.82 -2.80 -0.45
CA LEU A 85 -12.60 -2.32 0.21
C LEU A 85 -12.78 -0.94 0.85
N ARG A 86 -13.95 -0.29 0.64
CA ARG A 86 -14.17 1.11 1.00
C ARG A 86 -13.05 2.01 0.48
N ALA A 87 -12.72 1.85 -0.80
CA ALA A 87 -11.63 2.54 -1.44
C ALA A 87 -12.04 3.04 -2.82
N GLU A 88 -11.32 4.06 -3.29
CA GLU A 88 -11.49 4.58 -4.64
C GLU A 88 -10.16 5.01 -5.25
N ILE A 89 -10.11 5.03 -6.58
CA ILE A 89 -9.03 5.60 -7.36
C ILE A 89 -9.62 6.77 -8.14
N GLN A 90 -9.13 7.97 -7.86
CA GLN A 90 -9.52 9.18 -8.59
C GLN A 90 -8.51 9.43 -9.70
N LEU A 91 -8.98 9.50 -10.94
CA LEU A 91 -8.17 9.80 -12.10
C LEU A 91 -8.51 11.19 -12.64
N THR A 92 -7.49 12.02 -12.80
CA THR A 92 -7.59 13.34 -13.41
C THR A 92 -6.80 13.36 -14.71
N TYR A 93 -7.42 13.77 -15.78
CA TYR A 93 -6.80 13.92 -17.08
C TYR A 93 -6.58 15.39 -17.42
N LYS A 94 -5.47 15.70 -18.06
CA LYS A 94 -5.16 17.02 -18.62
C LYS A 94 -4.49 16.88 -19.98
N LYS A 95 -4.78 17.80 -20.89
CA LYS A 95 -3.98 17.98 -22.10
C LYS A 95 -2.66 18.65 -21.73
N VAL A 96 -1.58 18.22 -22.38
CA VAL A 96 -0.24 18.75 -22.09
C VAL A 96 -0.09 20.19 -22.59
N ASP A 97 -0.56 20.47 -23.79
CA ASP A 97 -0.59 21.82 -24.43
C ASP A 97 0.71 22.64 -24.20
N GLY A 98 1.87 21.97 -24.31
CA GLY A 98 3.19 22.59 -24.07
C GLY A 98 3.57 22.83 -22.61
N HIS A 99 2.72 22.48 -21.65
CA HIS A 99 2.93 22.77 -20.21
C HIS A 99 3.32 21.52 -19.39
N LEU A 100 3.96 20.52 -20.01
CA LEU A 100 4.35 19.27 -19.34
C LEU A 100 5.20 19.49 -18.07
N PRO A 101 6.23 20.37 -18.02
CA PRO A 101 7.00 20.58 -16.82
C PRO A 101 6.18 21.00 -15.61
N GLY A 102 5.17 21.87 -15.82
CA GLY A 102 4.23 22.29 -14.76
C GLY A 102 3.39 21.13 -14.27
N LEU A 103 2.84 20.29 -15.16
CA LEU A 103 2.05 19.12 -14.79
C LEU A 103 2.86 18.09 -13.98
N LEU A 104 4.12 17.87 -14.36
CA LEU A 104 5.03 16.99 -13.64
C LEU A 104 5.34 17.53 -12.24
N ASN A 105 5.64 18.82 -12.13
CA ASN A 105 5.90 19.48 -10.86
C ASN A 105 4.67 19.43 -9.92
N ASP A 106 3.48 19.67 -10.46
CA ASP A 106 2.23 19.56 -9.71
C ASP A 106 2.01 18.14 -9.19
N ALA A 107 2.19 17.12 -10.04
CA ALA A 107 2.04 15.72 -9.64
C ALA A 107 3.01 15.33 -8.54
N HIS A 108 4.29 15.71 -8.67
CA HIS A 108 5.31 15.48 -7.65
C HIS A 108 4.96 16.22 -6.34
N THR A 109 4.63 17.50 -6.41
CA THR A 109 4.27 18.28 -5.23
C THR A 109 3.08 17.69 -4.48
N LEU A 110 2.05 17.24 -5.21
CA LEU A 110 0.87 16.61 -4.61
C LEU A 110 1.20 15.26 -3.96
N ALA A 111 2.08 14.45 -4.57
CA ALA A 111 2.52 13.19 -3.97
C ALA A 111 3.27 13.44 -2.66
N TYR A 112 4.17 14.42 -2.64
CA TYR A 112 4.97 14.74 -1.46
C TYR A 112 4.22 15.47 -0.34
N LYS A 113 3.13 16.19 -0.65
CA LYS A 113 2.24 16.73 0.40
C LYS A 113 1.64 15.65 1.28
N HIS A 114 1.33 14.49 0.72
CA HIS A 114 0.83 13.34 1.49
C HIS A 114 1.94 12.58 2.22
N ALA A 115 3.20 12.72 1.77
CA ALA A 115 4.35 12.08 2.41
C ALA A 115 4.72 12.68 3.78
N VAL A 116 4.23 13.87 4.13
CA VAL A 116 4.50 14.52 5.43
C VAL A 116 3.99 13.68 6.60
N VAL A 117 2.92 12.91 6.41
CA VAL A 117 2.37 12.00 7.43
C VAL A 117 2.80 10.53 7.20
N ALA A 118 3.50 10.25 6.09
CA ALA A 118 3.99 8.93 5.76
C ALA A 118 5.37 8.67 6.39
N GLN A 119 5.69 7.43 6.67
CA GLN A 119 7.02 7.01 7.15
C GLN A 119 8.06 6.99 6.04
N GLY A 120 7.64 7.13 4.79
CA GLY A 120 8.48 7.17 3.60
C GLY A 120 7.67 7.18 2.32
N ILE A 121 8.32 7.59 1.24
CA ILE A 121 7.79 7.51 -0.13
C ILE A 121 8.79 6.77 -0.99
N ARG A 122 8.30 5.83 -1.80
CA ARG A 122 9.09 5.12 -2.80
C ARG A 122 8.56 5.50 -4.17
N GLU A 123 9.47 5.90 -5.06
CA GLU A 123 9.19 6.17 -6.45
C GLU A 123 9.60 4.98 -7.31
N GLN A 124 8.74 4.60 -8.23
CA GLN A 124 9.00 3.57 -9.22
C GLN A 124 8.72 4.17 -10.59
N LEU A 125 9.78 4.28 -11.40
CA LEU A 125 9.67 4.73 -12.78
C LEU A 125 8.98 3.66 -13.61
N TYR A 126 8.09 4.11 -14.50
CA TYR A 126 7.38 3.29 -15.46
C TYR A 126 7.66 3.78 -16.88
N SER A 127 7.98 2.86 -17.80
CA SER A 127 8.24 3.18 -19.19
C SER A 127 7.76 2.06 -20.10
N HIS A 128 6.83 2.37 -20.98
CA HIS A 128 6.36 1.50 -22.06
C HIS A 128 6.43 2.26 -23.39
N PRO A 129 7.59 2.23 -24.08
CA PRO A 129 7.83 3.04 -25.28
C PRO A 129 6.86 2.77 -26.44
N GLU A 130 6.47 1.50 -26.66
CA GLU A 130 5.55 1.11 -27.73
C GLU A 130 4.17 1.76 -27.58
N LYS A 131 3.66 1.85 -26.35
CA LYS A 131 2.39 2.53 -26.03
C LYS A 131 2.57 4.03 -25.77
N ARG A 132 3.81 4.50 -25.74
CA ARG A 132 4.18 5.87 -25.34
C ARG A 132 3.61 6.25 -23.97
N VAL A 133 3.75 5.35 -22.99
CA VAL A 133 3.33 5.57 -21.62
C VAL A 133 4.56 5.67 -20.74
N PHE A 134 4.81 6.86 -20.19
CA PHE A 134 5.91 7.18 -19.31
C PHE A 134 5.37 7.78 -18.03
N GLY A 135 5.86 7.35 -16.88
CA GLY A 135 5.30 7.84 -15.62
C GLY A 135 6.07 7.44 -14.38
N VAL A 136 5.50 7.77 -13.24
CA VAL A 136 6.02 7.41 -11.91
C VAL A 136 4.87 6.92 -11.04
N LEU A 137 5.10 5.81 -10.36
CA LEU A 137 4.26 5.34 -9.27
C LEU A 137 4.91 5.74 -7.94
N TYR A 138 4.17 6.45 -7.11
CA TYR A 138 4.52 6.83 -5.75
C TYR A 138 3.82 5.90 -4.77
N SER A 139 4.58 5.16 -3.98
CA SER A 139 4.04 4.31 -2.91
C SER A 139 4.38 4.93 -1.55
N LEU A 140 3.37 5.29 -0.78
CA LEU A 140 3.52 5.89 0.53
C LEU A 140 3.47 4.79 1.61
N GLN A 141 4.47 4.79 2.48
CA GLN A 141 4.58 3.82 3.57
C GLN A 141 4.01 4.38 4.86
N GLY A 142 3.51 3.49 5.72
CA GLY A 142 2.95 3.87 7.03
C GLY A 142 1.47 4.18 6.99
N GLU A 143 1.01 5.08 7.87
CA GLU A 143 -0.40 5.39 8.09
C GLU A 143 -0.93 6.48 7.15
N ALA A 144 -0.72 6.30 5.85
CA ALA A 144 -1.21 7.24 4.85
C ALA A 144 -2.62 6.86 4.37
N ALA A 145 -3.55 7.81 4.38
CA ALA A 145 -4.90 7.64 3.81
C ALA A 145 -4.87 7.50 2.27
N THR A 146 -3.79 7.93 1.64
CA THR A 146 -3.51 7.82 0.21
C THR A 146 -2.26 6.96 0.02
N PRO A 147 -2.39 5.62 -0.02
CA PRO A 147 -1.23 4.72 -0.02
C PRO A 147 -0.45 4.72 -1.33
N ALA A 148 -1.07 5.14 -2.44
CA ALA A 148 -0.41 5.19 -3.74
C ALA A 148 -0.97 6.32 -4.61
N GLN A 149 -0.09 6.88 -5.42
CA GLN A 149 -0.40 7.85 -6.47
C GLN A 149 0.46 7.54 -7.70
N PHE A 150 0.02 7.97 -8.86
CA PHE A 150 0.84 7.89 -10.06
C PHE A 150 0.55 9.06 -10.99
N TYR A 151 1.43 9.29 -11.92
CA TYR A 151 1.11 9.96 -13.17
C TYR A 151 1.61 9.15 -14.36
N ALA A 152 0.98 9.35 -15.51
CA ALA A 152 1.43 8.83 -16.78
C ALA A 152 1.20 9.87 -17.90
N THR A 153 2.08 9.88 -18.90
CA THR A 153 2.04 10.83 -20.01
C THR A 153 2.63 10.21 -21.27
N ASP A 154 2.21 10.69 -22.44
CA ASP A 154 2.86 10.41 -23.72
C ASP A 154 3.95 11.46 -24.06
N SER A 155 4.24 12.34 -23.11
CA SER A 155 5.21 13.45 -23.17
C SER A 155 4.83 14.57 -24.15
N SER A 156 3.70 14.48 -24.86
CA SER A 156 3.35 15.45 -25.90
C SER A 156 1.93 15.99 -25.83
N ARG A 157 0.93 15.14 -25.55
CA ARG A 157 -0.49 15.51 -25.61
C ARG A 157 -1.29 15.11 -24.39
N HIS A 158 -0.95 13.99 -23.79
CA HIS A 158 -1.76 13.34 -22.77
C HIS A 158 -1.02 13.31 -21.44
N PHE A 159 -1.74 13.67 -20.41
CA PHE A 159 -1.28 13.55 -19.02
C PHE A 159 -2.43 13.06 -18.16
N ILE A 160 -2.21 12.00 -17.40
CA ILE A 160 -3.15 11.47 -16.42
C ILE A 160 -2.46 11.35 -15.08
N ARG A 161 -3.15 11.70 -14.02
CA ARG A 161 -2.73 11.49 -12.63
C ARG A 161 -3.81 10.68 -11.93
N GLY A 162 -3.38 9.72 -11.10
CA GLY A 162 -4.27 8.95 -10.24
C GLY A 162 -3.81 8.95 -8.79
N ALA A 163 -4.78 8.88 -7.89
CA ALA A 163 -4.54 8.74 -6.46
C ALA A 163 -5.53 7.75 -5.86
N VAL A 164 -5.04 6.88 -4.99
CA VAL A 164 -5.83 5.91 -4.21
C VAL A 164 -6.27 6.56 -2.91
N TYR A 165 -7.54 6.40 -2.56
CA TYR A 165 -8.09 6.79 -1.26
C TYR A 165 -8.72 5.59 -0.58
N VAL A 166 -8.38 5.38 0.69
CA VAL A 166 -8.96 4.32 1.53
C VAL A 166 -9.74 4.97 2.66
N PHE A 167 -11.05 4.75 2.69
CA PHE A 167 -11.99 5.32 3.68
C PHE A 167 -12.04 4.45 4.94
N ALA A 168 -10.90 4.27 5.59
CA ALA A 168 -10.75 3.58 6.85
C ALA A 168 -9.81 4.37 7.76
N GLN A 169 -9.89 4.11 9.07
CA GLN A 169 -8.90 4.68 9.98
C GLN A 169 -7.50 4.15 9.58
N PRO A 170 -6.53 5.03 9.32
CA PRO A 170 -5.20 4.61 8.94
C PRO A 170 -4.60 3.65 9.97
N ASN A 171 -4.20 2.48 9.51
CA ASN A 171 -3.47 1.47 10.27
C ASN A 171 -2.66 0.63 9.29
N ALA A 172 -1.36 0.82 9.29
CA ALA A 172 -0.45 0.23 8.31
C ALA A 172 -0.57 -1.31 8.25
N ASP A 173 -0.63 -1.96 9.41
CA ASP A 173 -0.63 -3.42 9.48
C ASP A 173 -1.96 -4.03 9.00
N SER A 174 -3.09 -3.48 9.47
CA SER A 174 -4.41 -4.03 9.12
C SER A 174 -4.82 -3.73 7.68
N LEU A 175 -4.36 -2.60 7.12
CA LEU A 175 -4.66 -2.18 5.75
C LEU A 175 -3.62 -2.65 4.74
N ALA A 176 -2.50 -3.26 5.16
CA ALA A 176 -1.45 -3.72 4.25
C ALA A 176 -1.97 -4.56 3.07
N PRO A 177 -2.87 -5.55 3.25
CA PRO A 177 -3.41 -6.31 2.12
C PRO A 177 -4.20 -5.45 1.13
N VAL A 178 -5.00 -4.50 1.63
CA VAL A 178 -5.79 -3.58 0.80
C VAL A 178 -4.88 -2.62 0.02
N ASN A 179 -3.89 -2.04 0.70
CA ASN A 179 -2.94 -1.12 0.10
C ASN A 179 -2.12 -1.81 -1.00
N THR A 180 -1.64 -3.04 -0.74
CA THR A 180 -0.93 -3.84 -1.73
C THR A 180 -1.80 -4.14 -2.95
N PHE A 181 -3.04 -4.59 -2.74
CA PHE A 181 -3.98 -4.85 -3.82
C PHE A 181 -4.21 -3.60 -4.68
N LEU A 182 -4.49 -2.45 -4.06
CA LEU A 182 -4.75 -1.22 -4.79
C LEU A 182 -3.51 -0.67 -5.52
N GLN A 183 -2.30 -0.88 -4.98
CA GLN A 183 -1.05 -0.58 -5.70
C GLN A 183 -0.89 -1.47 -6.94
N GLU A 184 -1.19 -2.76 -6.84
CA GLU A 184 -1.17 -3.68 -7.96
C GLU A 184 -2.22 -3.32 -9.03
N GLU A 185 -3.41 -2.85 -8.62
CA GLU A 185 -4.43 -2.34 -9.54
C GLU A 185 -3.94 -1.07 -10.28
N LEU A 186 -3.21 -0.17 -9.61
CA LEU A 186 -2.59 0.98 -10.29
C LEU A 186 -1.51 0.56 -11.29
N ILE A 187 -0.67 -0.41 -10.93
CA ILE A 187 0.34 -0.94 -11.85
C ILE A 187 -0.34 -1.54 -13.08
N HIS A 188 -1.37 -2.37 -12.87
CA HIS A 188 -2.12 -2.98 -13.98
C HIS A 188 -2.80 -1.93 -14.87
N LEU A 189 -3.34 -0.88 -14.26
CA LEU A 189 -3.90 0.26 -14.99
C LEU A 189 -2.83 0.91 -15.89
N MET A 190 -1.64 1.20 -15.34
CA MET A 190 -0.55 1.81 -16.10
C MET A 190 -0.05 0.90 -17.23
N GLU A 191 0.04 -0.41 -17.01
CA GLU A 191 0.48 -1.41 -17.99
C GLU A 191 -0.52 -1.57 -19.15
N SER A 192 -1.81 -1.45 -18.85
CA SER A 192 -2.88 -1.58 -19.83
C SER A 192 -3.30 -0.25 -20.47
N LEU A 193 -2.73 0.88 -20.01
CA LEU A 193 -3.09 2.21 -20.48
C LEU A 193 -2.77 2.39 -21.97
N GLU A 194 -3.74 2.91 -22.69
CA GLU A 194 -3.62 3.31 -24.09
C GLU A 194 -4.27 4.67 -24.31
N TRP A 195 -3.57 5.53 -25.03
CA TRP A 195 -4.07 6.85 -25.39
C TRP A 195 -5.02 6.78 -26.57
N ARG A 196 -6.10 7.55 -26.53
CA ARG A 196 -7.07 7.68 -27.61
C ARG A 196 -6.99 9.07 -28.24
N GLY A 197 -7.15 9.13 -29.55
CA GLY A 197 -7.04 10.36 -30.34
C GLY A 197 -5.62 10.57 -30.88
N LYS A 198 -5.55 10.64 -32.20
CA LYS A 198 -4.34 10.99 -32.95
C LYS A 198 -4.09 12.48 -32.90
#